data_64872b2056dcfd7e126cd5de323a48e6
#
_entry.id   64872b2056dcfd7e126cd5de323a48e6
#
_cell.length_a   1.000
_cell.length_b   1.000
_cell.length_c   1.000
_cell.angle_alpha   90.00
_cell.angle_beta   90.00
_cell.angle_gamma   90.00
#
_symmetry.space_group_name_H-M   'P 1'
#
loop_
_entity.id
_entity.type
_entity.pdbx_description
1 polymer ?
#
loop_
_entity_poly.entity_id
_entity_poly.type
_entity_poly.pdbx_seq_one_letter_code
_entity_poly.pdbx_strand_id
1 'polypeptide(L)'
;DPVYKMIESYTKTYPNVTIKTVNVSWDDYWTKLPLALKGKNGPAVFNIHNSYDALIRPYAADYDIDTKSLESDYSTASVHEDENGKVKYIDSVINTGNIYYNKTLWSEAGLTDADIPTTWDEFIQVAQKLTKTDGSKMTQAGFNFNGDAYSAIYQGLNYQKGELLFSEDGKKANYNNDVTKENMQFLKDLYDKYKVGSVDFGNDYTQSFGNGQSAMIYAWGHMEGTLKEKYPDIDYGVFATPTFSEDTPFAYDRYNGESTPGVNKNQSKEQQAVAQDFIKYLLANDDYIREAVSELNSFPAKTSLQNDKDILSKPVMAAIQPRVDRLIWPGPAPSTVESSGTTAFQNVFQNGMSIDKALKEAQNQMDTDMKSSDFTSMESKYAYFDEHK
;
A
#
# COMPACT_ATOMS: atom_id res chain seq x y z
N ASP A 1 -8.61 -5.05 -16.25
CA ASP A 1 -7.47 -4.11 -16.33
C ASP A 1 -7.97 -2.76 -16.84
N PRO A 2 -7.78 -1.66 -16.08
CA PRO A 2 -8.24 -0.30 -16.46
C PRO A 2 -7.74 0.16 -17.82
N VAL A 3 -6.53 -0.24 -18.20
CA VAL A 3 -5.93 0.13 -19.50
C VAL A 3 -6.75 -0.43 -20.68
N TYR A 4 -7.22 -1.67 -20.57
CA TYR A 4 -7.98 -2.30 -21.66
C TYR A 4 -9.29 -1.58 -21.98
N LYS A 5 -9.98 -1.07 -20.97
CA LYS A 5 -11.22 -0.33 -21.18
C LYS A 5 -11.00 0.98 -21.94
N MET A 6 -9.79 1.52 -21.87
CA MET A 6 -9.44 2.77 -22.56
C MET A 6 -8.99 2.57 -24.01
N ILE A 7 -8.61 1.34 -24.41
CA ILE A 7 -8.13 1.05 -25.77
C ILE A 7 -9.21 1.32 -26.81
N GLU A 8 -10.44 0.90 -26.53
CA GLU A 8 -11.55 1.09 -27.49
C GLU A 8 -11.84 2.58 -27.72
N SER A 9 -11.92 3.38 -26.65
CA SER A 9 -12.17 4.82 -26.77
C SER A 9 -11.02 5.55 -27.45
N TYR A 10 -9.77 5.16 -27.17
CA TYR A 10 -8.58 5.71 -27.81
C TYR A 10 -8.57 5.43 -29.33
N THR A 11 -8.79 4.18 -29.73
CA THR A 11 -8.78 3.79 -31.17
C THR A 11 -9.96 4.33 -31.93
N LYS A 12 -11.10 4.60 -31.31
CA LYS A 12 -12.21 5.36 -31.92
C LYS A 12 -11.83 6.80 -32.20
N THR A 13 -11.09 7.43 -31.29
CA THR A 13 -10.59 8.80 -31.43
C THR A 13 -9.47 8.87 -32.49
N TYR A 14 -8.61 7.86 -32.53
CA TYR A 14 -7.46 7.76 -33.45
C TYR A 14 -7.57 6.50 -34.31
N PRO A 15 -8.43 6.51 -35.36
CA PRO A 15 -8.75 5.31 -36.14
C PRO A 15 -7.57 4.74 -36.94
N ASN A 16 -6.51 5.50 -37.11
CA ASN A 16 -5.28 5.04 -37.76
C ASN A 16 -4.35 4.25 -36.83
N VAL A 17 -4.69 4.16 -35.53
CA VAL A 17 -3.92 3.40 -34.53
C VAL A 17 -4.63 2.09 -34.24
N THR A 18 -3.86 1.01 -34.28
CA THR A 18 -4.31 -0.31 -33.87
C THR A 18 -3.50 -0.74 -32.64
N ILE A 19 -4.18 -1.12 -31.56
CA ILE A 19 -3.55 -1.65 -30.36
C ILE A 19 -3.87 -3.15 -30.24
N LYS A 20 -2.86 -3.98 -30.35
CA LYS A 20 -2.95 -5.42 -30.11
C LYS A 20 -2.53 -5.71 -28.67
N THR A 21 -3.37 -6.42 -27.94
CA THR A 21 -3.10 -6.82 -26.56
C THR A 21 -2.57 -8.24 -26.47
N VAL A 22 -1.64 -8.45 -25.57
CA VAL A 22 -1.10 -9.78 -25.22
C VAL A 22 -1.26 -9.97 -23.72
N ASN A 23 -2.05 -10.96 -23.35
CA ASN A 23 -2.24 -11.35 -21.95
C ASN A 23 -1.23 -12.42 -21.56
N VAL A 24 -0.55 -12.18 -20.45
CA VAL A 24 0.40 -13.12 -19.84
C VAL A 24 0.03 -13.28 -18.38
N SER A 25 0.07 -14.52 -17.86
CA SER A 25 -0.17 -14.75 -16.43
C SER A 25 0.82 -13.98 -15.57
N TRP A 26 0.42 -13.60 -14.36
CA TRP A 26 1.27 -12.82 -13.44
C TRP A 26 2.65 -13.45 -13.25
N ASP A 27 2.69 -14.75 -12.97
CA ASP A 27 3.95 -15.46 -12.70
C ASP A 27 4.89 -15.50 -13.90
N ASP A 28 4.34 -15.64 -15.10
CA ASP A 28 5.10 -15.67 -16.35
C ASP A 28 5.52 -14.27 -16.81
N TYR A 29 4.73 -13.26 -16.50
CA TYR A 29 4.90 -11.89 -17.02
C TYR A 29 6.28 -11.34 -16.69
N TRP A 30 6.67 -11.41 -15.43
CA TRP A 30 7.93 -10.83 -14.96
C TRP A 30 9.16 -11.60 -15.42
N THR A 31 8.98 -12.86 -15.81
CA THR A 31 10.05 -13.67 -16.42
C THR A 31 10.18 -13.39 -17.91
N LYS A 32 9.07 -13.24 -18.62
CA LYS A 32 9.03 -13.09 -20.09
C LYS A 32 9.23 -11.63 -20.53
N LEU A 33 8.73 -10.67 -19.77
CA LEU A 33 8.73 -9.25 -20.13
C LEU A 33 10.14 -8.68 -20.42
N PRO A 34 11.16 -8.88 -19.55
CA PRO A 34 12.48 -8.32 -19.81
C PRO A 34 13.11 -8.83 -21.12
N LEU A 35 12.84 -10.08 -21.47
CA LEU A 35 13.31 -10.66 -22.74
C LEU A 35 12.59 -10.03 -23.94
N ALA A 36 11.29 -9.84 -23.83
CA ALA A 36 10.50 -9.16 -24.88
C ALA A 36 10.91 -7.70 -25.07
N LEU A 37 11.20 -6.99 -23.99
CA LEU A 37 11.59 -5.56 -24.05
C LEU A 37 12.98 -5.31 -24.65
N LYS A 38 13.87 -6.31 -24.64
CA LYS A 38 15.21 -6.21 -25.25
C LYS A 38 15.14 -6.12 -26.78
N GLY A 39 14.14 -6.75 -27.39
CA GLY A 39 14.02 -6.88 -28.84
C GLY A 39 13.18 -5.76 -29.47
N LYS A 40 13.38 -5.54 -30.77
CA LYS A 40 12.60 -4.56 -31.55
C LYS A 40 11.13 -4.96 -31.76
N ASN A 41 10.80 -6.23 -31.51
CA ASN A 41 9.46 -6.79 -31.68
C ASN A 41 8.68 -6.93 -30.35
N GLY A 42 9.20 -6.36 -29.27
CA GLY A 42 8.53 -6.36 -27.98
C GLY A 42 7.31 -5.42 -27.94
N PRO A 43 6.56 -5.41 -26.83
CA PRO A 43 5.44 -4.48 -26.68
C PRO A 43 5.93 -3.03 -26.66
N ALA A 44 5.16 -2.14 -27.29
CA ALA A 44 5.44 -0.70 -27.25
C ALA A 44 5.03 -0.08 -25.90
N VAL A 45 3.96 -0.62 -25.30
CA VAL A 45 3.45 -0.27 -23.97
C VAL A 45 3.41 -1.56 -23.12
N PHE A 46 3.79 -1.49 -21.86
CA PHE A 46 3.78 -2.63 -20.96
C PHE A 46 3.37 -2.21 -19.55
N ASN A 47 2.71 -3.13 -18.84
CA ASN A 47 2.32 -2.90 -17.46
C ASN A 47 3.55 -2.93 -16.54
N ILE A 48 3.55 -2.04 -15.58
CA ILE A 48 4.56 -1.92 -14.53
C ILE A 48 3.92 -2.27 -13.18
N HIS A 49 4.71 -2.86 -12.30
CA HIS A 49 4.39 -3.00 -10.88
C HIS A 49 5.62 -2.59 -10.07
N ASN A 50 5.42 -1.79 -9.03
CA ASN A 50 6.50 -1.25 -8.20
C ASN A 50 7.49 -2.31 -7.71
N SER A 51 7.01 -3.48 -7.32
CA SER A 51 7.85 -4.59 -6.83
C SER A 51 8.87 -5.10 -7.85
N TYR A 52 8.68 -4.81 -9.14
CA TYR A 52 9.54 -5.24 -10.23
C TYR A 52 10.26 -4.07 -10.91
N ASP A 53 10.27 -2.91 -10.28
CA ASP A 53 10.87 -1.69 -10.84
C ASP A 53 12.31 -1.92 -11.32
N ALA A 54 13.16 -2.49 -10.47
CA ALA A 54 14.57 -2.73 -10.82
C ALA A 54 14.74 -3.62 -12.07
N LEU A 55 13.82 -4.56 -12.29
CA LEU A 55 13.84 -5.49 -13.42
C LEU A 55 13.48 -4.80 -14.75
N ILE A 56 12.56 -3.85 -14.72
CA ILE A 56 11.93 -3.28 -15.92
C ILE A 56 12.34 -1.84 -16.22
N ARG A 57 12.73 -1.06 -15.21
CA ARG A 57 13.14 0.35 -15.36
C ARG A 57 14.19 0.56 -16.45
N PRO A 58 15.20 -0.33 -16.64
CA PRO A 58 16.19 -0.17 -17.69
C PRO A 58 15.62 -0.16 -19.12
N TYR A 59 14.39 -0.66 -19.32
CA TYR A 59 13.73 -0.74 -20.63
C TYR A 59 12.68 0.34 -20.85
N ALA A 60 12.31 1.08 -19.81
CA ALA A 60 11.29 2.12 -19.88
C ALA A 60 11.89 3.44 -20.39
N ALA A 61 11.21 4.05 -21.36
CA ALA A 61 11.48 5.42 -21.79
C ALA A 61 10.93 6.42 -20.76
N ASP A 62 11.53 7.59 -20.70
CA ASP A 62 10.95 8.71 -19.97
C ASP A 62 9.62 9.13 -20.60
N TYR A 63 8.65 9.49 -19.78
CA TYR A 63 7.41 10.06 -20.28
C TYR A 63 7.66 11.40 -20.98
N ASP A 64 7.07 11.56 -22.15
CA ASP A 64 7.04 12.84 -22.90
C ASP A 64 5.90 13.72 -22.39
N ILE A 65 5.96 14.04 -21.10
CA ILE A 65 4.99 14.88 -20.40
C ILE A 65 5.77 15.90 -19.55
N ASP A 66 5.30 17.14 -19.55
CA ASP A 66 5.88 18.15 -18.68
C ASP A 66 5.72 17.74 -17.21
N THR A 67 6.84 17.61 -16.50
CA THR A 67 6.87 17.09 -15.15
C THR A 67 6.07 17.95 -14.16
N LYS A 68 6.10 19.28 -14.30
CA LYS A 68 5.33 20.19 -13.45
C LYS A 68 3.82 20.05 -13.65
N SER A 69 3.40 19.86 -14.90
CA SER A 69 2.00 19.55 -15.19
C SER A 69 1.60 18.23 -14.54
N LEU A 70 2.46 17.22 -14.64
CA LEU A 70 2.22 15.91 -14.06
C LEU A 70 2.13 15.97 -12.53
N GLU A 71 3.00 16.73 -11.87
CA GLU A 71 2.96 16.97 -10.41
C GLU A 71 1.67 17.68 -9.98
N SER A 72 1.17 18.61 -10.79
CA SER A 72 -0.10 19.29 -10.53
C SER A 72 -1.29 18.34 -10.65
N ASP A 73 -1.24 17.41 -11.59
CA ASP A 73 -2.35 16.51 -11.90
C ASP A 73 -2.36 15.24 -11.01
N TYR A 74 -1.20 14.82 -10.52
CA TYR A 74 -1.05 13.57 -9.77
C TYR A 74 -0.19 13.77 -8.51
N SER A 75 -0.75 13.46 -7.36
CA SER A 75 -0.07 13.58 -6.06
C SER A 75 1.13 12.64 -5.90
N THR A 76 1.22 11.61 -6.75
CA THR A 76 2.32 10.62 -6.74
C THR A 76 3.44 10.93 -7.73
N ALA A 77 3.35 11.98 -8.54
CA ALA A 77 4.30 12.22 -9.62
C ALA A 77 5.71 12.52 -9.10
N SER A 78 5.85 13.40 -8.12
CA SER A 78 7.16 13.86 -7.62
C SER A 78 8.02 12.74 -7.04
N VAL A 79 7.42 11.71 -6.43
CA VAL A 79 8.17 10.59 -5.85
C VAL A 79 8.73 9.62 -6.89
N HIS A 80 8.27 9.71 -8.13
CA HIS A 80 8.75 8.90 -9.27
C HIS A 80 9.80 9.62 -10.14
N GLU A 81 10.12 10.87 -9.83
CA GLU A 81 11.13 11.60 -10.56
C GLU A 81 12.54 11.05 -10.30
N ASP A 82 13.31 10.91 -11.36
CA ASP A 82 14.72 10.63 -11.26
C ASP A 82 15.54 11.91 -10.95
N GLU A 83 16.86 11.77 -10.87
CA GLU A 83 17.79 12.88 -10.61
C GLU A 83 17.75 14.00 -11.66
N ASN A 84 17.20 13.72 -12.85
CA ASN A 84 17.05 14.67 -13.96
C ASN A 84 15.63 15.26 -14.03
N GLY A 85 14.78 14.98 -13.03
CA GLY A 85 13.38 15.42 -13.01
C GLY A 85 12.52 14.72 -14.07
N LYS A 86 12.86 13.48 -14.46
CA LYS A 86 12.12 12.69 -15.43
C LYS A 86 11.40 11.53 -14.75
N VAL A 87 10.26 11.14 -15.30
CA VAL A 87 9.47 9.99 -14.84
C VAL A 87 9.34 8.95 -15.94
N LYS A 88 9.36 7.68 -15.57
CA LYS A 88 9.11 6.53 -16.46
C LYS A 88 7.74 5.92 -16.26
N TYR A 89 7.17 6.14 -15.11
CA TYR A 89 5.80 5.82 -14.72
C TYR A 89 5.46 6.58 -13.43
N ILE A 90 4.18 6.63 -13.11
CA ILE A 90 3.67 7.15 -11.84
C ILE A 90 2.66 6.14 -11.28
N ASP A 91 2.06 6.42 -10.14
CA ASP A 91 0.95 5.64 -9.64
C ASP A 91 -0.39 6.31 -10.00
N SER A 92 -1.31 5.54 -10.53
CA SER A 92 -2.67 6.00 -10.87
C SER A 92 -3.59 6.07 -9.66
N VAL A 93 -3.39 5.14 -8.75
CA VAL A 93 -4.11 5.01 -7.47
C VAL A 93 -3.14 4.59 -6.38
N ILE A 94 -3.52 4.84 -5.12
CA ILE A 94 -2.74 4.48 -3.94
C ILE A 94 -3.57 3.68 -2.96
N ASN A 95 -2.91 2.87 -2.16
CA ASN A 95 -3.52 2.08 -1.11
C ASN A 95 -2.72 2.20 0.19
N THR A 96 -3.41 2.18 1.32
CA THR A 96 -2.82 2.27 2.65
C THR A 96 -3.66 1.49 3.66
N GLY A 97 -3.15 1.35 4.88
CA GLY A 97 -3.85 0.67 5.96
C GLY A 97 -4.96 1.50 6.58
N ASN A 98 -6.02 0.83 6.97
CA ASN A 98 -7.13 1.35 7.74
C ASN A 98 -7.62 0.30 8.74
N ILE A 99 -8.50 0.69 9.64
CA ILE A 99 -9.18 -0.22 10.54
C ILE A 99 -10.57 -0.54 9.95
N TYR A 100 -10.82 -1.83 9.77
CA TYR A 100 -12.13 -2.37 9.42
C TYR A 100 -12.81 -2.83 10.69
N TYR A 101 -14.08 -2.51 10.87
CA TYR A 101 -14.85 -2.92 12.05
C TYR A 101 -16.19 -3.53 11.65
N ASN A 102 -16.60 -4.56 12.40
CA ASN A 102 -17.88 -5.20 12.24
C ASN A 102 -18.96 -4.37 12.93
N LYS A 103 -19.88 -3.78 12.16
CA LYS A 103 -20.92 -2.89 12.67
C LYS A 103 -21.94 -3.60 13.58
N THR A 104 -22.21 -4.88 13.31
CA THR A 104 -23.09 -5.67 14.16
C THR A 104 -22.50 -5.86 15.56
N LEU A 105 -21.23 -6.28 15.64
CA LEU A 105 -20.53 -6.45 16.90
C LEU A 105 -20.32 -5.11 17.63
N TRP A 106 -20.10 -4.04 16.88
CA TRP A 106 -19.99 -2.68 17.39
C TRP A 106 -21.28 -2.26 18.11
N SER A 107 -22.42 -2.41 17.46
CA SER A 107 -23.74 -2.10 18.03
C SER A 107 -24.07 -2.99 19.23
N GLU A 108 -23.77 -4.28 19.17
CA GLU A 108 -23.98 -5.22 20.28
C GLU A 108 -23.19 -4.83 21.54
N ALA A 109 -22.03 -4.20 21.37
CA ALA A 109 -21.22 -3.66 22.47
C ALA A 109 -21.72 -2.30 22.99
N GLY A 110 -22.79 -1.76 22.42
CA GLY A 110 -23.34 -0.44 22.79
C GLY A 110 -22.55 0.74 22.23
N LEU A 111 -21.70 0.51 21.24
CA LEU A 111 -20.87 1.54 20.60
C LEU A 111 -21.65 2.21 19.45
N THR A 112 -21.34 3.48 19.21
CA THR A 112 -21.90 4.32 18.16
C THR A 112 -20.80 4.95 17.31
N ASP A 113 -21.14 5.74 16.31
CA ASP A 113 -20.18 6.49 15.51
C ASP A 113 -19.33 7.47 16.34
N ALA A 114 -19.87 7.94 17.48
CA ALA A 114 -19.15 8.80 18.40
C ALA A 114 -17.98 8.09 19.13
N ASP A 115 -17.98 6.78 19.13
CA ASP A 115 -16.95 5.95 19.79
C ASP A 115 -15.80 5.57 18.85
N ILE A 116 -15.83 6.00 17.59
CA ILE A 116 -14.75 5.73 16.63
C ILE A 116 -13.45 6.39 17.16
N PRO A 117 -12.41 5.59 17.45
CA PRO A 117 -11.20 6.09 18.08
C PRO A 117 -10.33 6.86 17.08
N THR A 118 -9.69 7.92 17.53
CA THR A 118 -8.69 8.69 16.78
C THR A 118 -7.28 8.45 17.29
N THR A 119 -7.14 8.05 18.55
CA THR A 119 -5.86 7.69 19.16
C THR A 119 -5.77 6.20 19.48
N TRP A 120 -4.53 5.69 19.63
CA TRP A 120 -4.32 4.30 20.04
C TRP A 120 -4.83 4.02 21.45
N ASP A 121 -4.79 5.00 22.36
CA ASP A 121 -5.36 4.83 23.71
C ASP A 121 -6.88 4.63 23.66
N GLU A 122 -7.59 5.41 22.87
CA GLU A 122 -9.04 5.24 22.63
C GLU A 122 -9.33 3.91 21.92
N PHE A 123 -8.49 3.54 20.96
CA PHE A 123 -8.59 2.26 20.24
C PHE A 123 -8.51 1.07 21.19
N ILE A 124 -7.56 1.08 22.13
CA ILE A 124 -7.41 0.02 23.13
C ILE A 124 -8.70 -0.09 23.97
N GLN A 125 -9.25 1.02 24.42
CA GLN A 125 -10.49 1.03 25.22
C GLN A 125 -11.67 0.44 24.43
N VAL A 126 -11.83 0.82 23.18
CA VAL A 126 -12.88 0.28 22.29
C VAL A 126 -12.64 -1.21 22.03
N ALA A 127 -11.41 -1.60 21.72
CA ALA A 127 -11.07 -3.00 21.49
C ALA A 127 -11.34 -3.88 22.72
N GLN A 128 -11.10 -3.36 23.93
CA GLN A 128 -11.42 -4.08 25.18
C GLN A 128 -12.94 -4.25 25.36
N LYS A 129 -13.74 -3.25 25.02
CA LYS A 129 -15.21 -3.36 25.05
C LYS A 129 -15.74 -4.38 24.04
N LEU A 130 -15.06 -4.55 22.91
CA LEU A 130 -15.41 -5.50 21.86
C LEU A 130 -14.90 -6.92 22.14
N THR A 131 -13.98 -7.10 23.07
CA THR A 131 -13.43 -8.41 23.41
C THR A 131 -14.39 -9.17 24.32
N LYS A 132 -14.64 -10.43 24.01
CA LYS A 132 -15.49 -11.33 24.82
C LYS A 132 -14.71 -12.58 25.20
N THR A 133 -14.95 -13.01 26.44
CA THR A 133 -14.36 -14.24 26.99
C THR A 133 -15.44 -15.07 27.71
N ASP A 134 -15.23 -16.39 27.71
CA ASP A 134 -15.97 -17.33 28.57
C ASP A 134 -14.93 -17.99 29.50
N GLY A 135 -14.93 -17.55 30.74
CA GLY A 135 -13.82 -17.86 31.66
C GLY A 135 -12.49 -17.29 31.14
N SER A 136 -11.50 -18.17 30.98
CA SER A 136 -10.20 -17.80 30.41
C SER A 136 -10.14 -17.89 28.87
N LYS A 137 -11.20 -18.42 28.24
CA LYS A 137 -11.23 -18.64 26.79
C LYS A 137 -11.79 -17.41 26.08
N MET A 138 -11.03 -16.87 25.14
CA MET A 138 -11.51 -15.83 24.25
C MET A 138 -12.56 -16.40 23.29
N THR A 139 -13.70 -15.73 23.17
CA THR A 139 -14.78 -16.08 22.24
C THR A 139 -14.94 -15.06 21.12
N GLN A 140 -14.45 -13.84 21.31
CA GLN A 140 -14.42 -12.79 20.34
C GLN A 140 -13.21 -11.89 20.58
N ALA A 141 -12.39 -11.67 19.57
CA ALA A 141 -11.30 -10.69 19.63
C ALA A 141 -11.86 -9.30 19.34
N GLY A 142 -11.40 -8.31 20.11
CA GLY A 142 -11.65 -6.91 19.80
C GLY A 142 -10.84 -6.46 18.59
N PHE A 143 -9.59 -6.93 18.50
CA PHE A 143 -8.70 -6.67 17.38
C PHE A 143 -7.82 -7.87 17.09
N ASN A 144 -7.73 -8.27 15.83
CA ASN A 144 -6.92 -9.39 15.39
C ASN A 144 -5.97 -8.96 14.27
N PHE A 145 -4.68 -9.27 14.44
CA PHE A 145 -3.65 -9.10 13.42
C PHE A 145 -2.85 -10.40 13.18
N ASN A 146 -3.47 -11.55 13.39
CA ASN A 146 -2.86 -12.85 13.11
C ASN A 146 -2.73 -13.07 11.60
N GLY A 147 -1.57 -13.54 11.16
CA GLY A 147 -1.28 -13.79 9.75
C GLY A 147 0.06 -13.22 9.32
N ASP A 148 0.34 -13.28 8.05
CA ASP A 148 1.64 -12.93 7.48
C ASP A 148 1.71 -11.49 6.90
N ALA A 149 0.58 -10.83 6.75
CA ALA A 149 0.49 -9.53 6.05
C ALA A 149 0.81 -8.29 6.92
N TYR A 150 1.18 -8.45 8.19
CA TYR A 150 1.15 -7.35 9.17
C TYR A 150 2.46 -6.67 9.49
N SER A 151 3.53 -7.01 8.83
CA SER A 151 4.73 -6.16 8.91
C SER A 151 4.43 -4.70 8.53
N ALA A 152 3.44 -4.47 7.69
CA ALA A 152 3.00 -3.13 7.33
C ALA A 152 2.53 -2.29 8.52
N ILE A 153 1.89 -2.89 9.53
CA ILE A 153 1.37 -2.13 10.68
C ILE A 153 2.50 -1.49 11.50
N TYR A 154 3.55 -2.24 11.87
CA TYR A 154 4.65 -1.64 12.63
C TYR A 154 5.48 -0.67 11.81
N GLN A 155 5.56 -0.85 10.50
CA GLN A 155 6.20 0.10 9.58
C GLN A 155 5.43 1.43 9.56
N GLY A 156 4.11 1.38 9.50
CA GLY A 156 3.25 2.56 9.62
C GLY A 156 3.41 3.27 10.96
N LEU A 157 3.50 2.51 12.06
CA LEU A 157 3.76 3.07 13.39
C LEU A 157 5.14 3.75 13.50
N ASN A 158 6.16 3.22 12.82
CA ASN A 158 7.47 3.89 12.73
C ASN A 158 7.32 5.27 12.09
N TYR A 159 6.62 5.35 10.97
CA TYR A 159 6.38 6.64 10.31
C TYR A 159 5.55 7.60 11.17
N GLN A 160 4.57 7.10 11.93
CA GLN A 160 3.83 7.96 12.85
C GLN A 160 4.76 8.64 13.87
N LYS A 161 5.81 7.96 14.30
CA LYS A 161 6.82 8.48 15.24
C LYS A 161 7.97 9.23 14.57
N GLY A 162 7.96 9.37 13.26
CA GLY A 162 9.02 10.05 12.49
C GLY A 162 10.27 9.22 12.26
N GLU A 163 10.19 7.89 12.47
CA GLU A 163 11.30 6.96 12.20
C GLU A 163 11.23 6.46 10.76
N LEU A 164 12.30 6.64 10.01
CA LEU A 164 12.40 6.17 8.64
C LEU A 164 12.65 4.65 8.61
N LEU A 165 12.19 3.98 7.55
CA LEU A 165 12.48 2.56 7.30
C LEU A 165 13.88 2.35 6.69
N PHE A 166 14.46 3.40 6.14
CA PHE A 166 15.79 3.41 5.56
C PHE A 166 16.63 4.53 6.17
N SER A 167 17.94 4.46 5.97
CA SER A 167 18.85 5.54 6.35
C SER A 167 18.47 6.84 5.62
N GLU A 168 18.87 7.97 6.15
CA GLU A 168 18.57 9.29 5.59
C GLU A 168 19.02 9.43 4.13
N ASP A 169 20.16 8.80 3.76
CA ASP A 169 20.63 8.73 2.36
C ASP A 169 19.88 7.66 1.52
N GLY A 170 18.95 6.92 2.11
CA GLY A 170 18.13 5.91 1.45
C GLY A 170 18.84 4.61 1.06
N LYS A 171 20.12 4.43 1.43
CA LYS A 171 20.95 3.32 0.92
C LYS A 171 21.04 2.11 1.84
N LYS A 172 20.62 2.24 3.08
CA LYS A 172 20.65 1.17 4.08
C LYS A 172 19.27 1.00 4.70
N ALA A 173 18.87 -0.22 5.03
CA ALA A 173 17.68 -0.47 5.84
C ALA A 173 17.90 0.02 7.28
N ASN A 174 16.84 0.46 7.94
CA ASN A 174 16.84 0.97 9.31
C ASN A 174 15.70 0.35 10.12
N TYR A 175 15.77 -0.97 10.34
CA TYR A 175 14.72 -1.69 11.06
C TYR A 175 15.10 -2.03 12.51
N ASN A 176 16.39 -2.22 12.79
CA ASN A 176 16.86 -2.51 14.15
C ASN A 176 17.16 -1.21 14.92
N ASN A 177 16.12 -0.54 15.37
CA ASN A 177 16.19 0.69 16.14
C ASN A 177 15.18 0.67 17.29
N ASP A 178 15.32 1.61 18.22
CA ASP A 178 14.50 1.64 19.44
C ASP A 178 13.01 1.89 19.14
N VAL A 179 12.69 2.73 18.16
CA VAL A 179 11.31 3.01 17.76
C VAL A 179 10.61 1.77 17.21
N THR A 180 11.29 1.01 16.35
CA THR A 180 10.76 -0.26 15.85
C THR A 180 10.51 -1.26 16.98
N LYS A 181 11.44 -1.36 17.93
CA LYS A 181 11.29 -2.22 19.12
C LYS A 181 10.10 -1.81 19.98
N GLU A 182 9.95 -0.50 20.24
CA GLU A 182 8.79 0.04 20.97
C GLU A 182 7.47 -0.27 20.27
N ASN A 183 7.41 -0.11 18.96
CA ASN A 183 6.21 -0.37 18.16
C ASN A 183 5.87 -1.86 18.11
N MET A 184 6.85 -2.74 18.00
CA MET A 184 6.62 -4.17 18.10
C MET A 184 6.16 -4.58 19.51
N GLN A 185 6.72 -3.97 20.56
CA GLN A 185 6.27 -4.19 21.93
C GLN A 185 4.84 -3.67 22.15
N PHE A 186 4.50 -2.51 21.58
CA PHE A 186 3.13 -1.99 21.61
C PHE A 186 2.13 -2.97 20.99
N LEU A 187 2.43 -3.52 19.82
CA LEU A 187 1.57 -4.52 19.17
C LEU A 187 1.47 -5.80 20.01
N LYS A 188 2.58 -6.24 20.58
CA LYS A 188 2.60 -7.39 21.49
C LYS A 188 1.76 -7.15 22.73
N ASP A 189 1.81 -5.95 23.30
CA ASP A 189 1.02 -5.55 24.46
C ASP A 189 -0.49 -5.54 24.18
N LEU A 190 -0.93 -5.30 22.95
CA LEU A 190 -2.34 -5.41 22.58
C LEU A 190 -2.89 -6.81 22.94
N TYR A 191 -2.09 -7.86 22.73
CA TYR A 191 -2.47 -9.23 23.07
C TYR A 191 -2.12 -9.59 24.53
N ASP A 192 -0.89 -9.34 24.95
CA ASP A 192 -0.35 -9.84 26.21
C ASP A 192 -0.84 -9.04 27.42
N LYS A 193 -0.93 -7.72 27.29
CA LYS A 193 -1.31 -6.80 28.37
C LYS A 193 -2.79 -6.40 28.32
N TYR A 194 -3.24 -5.94 27.15
CA TYR A 194 -4.60 -5.40 26.99
C TYR A 194 -5.63 -6.47 26.63
N LYS A 195 -5.19 -7.67 26.23
CA LYS A 195 -6.03 -8.85 26.00
C LYS A 195 -7.10 -8.65 24.95
N VAL A 196 -6.86 -7.83 23.93
CA VAL A 196 -7.84 -7.54 22.87
C VAL A 196 -7.89 -8.60 21.79
N GLY A 197 -6.91 -9.47 21.74
CA GLY A 197 -6.78 -10.61 20.83
C GLY A 197 -5.78 -11.61 21.38
N SER A 198 -5.49 -12.65 20.61
CA SER A 198 -4.49 -13.67 20.97
C SER A 198 -3.91 -14.28 19.69
N VAL A 199 -2.65 -14.70 19.73
CA VAL A 199 -2.01 -15.41 18.63
C VAL A 199 -2.67 -16.74 18.31
N ASP A 200 -3.32 -17.34 19.30
CA ASP A 200 -4.02 -18.62 19.18
C ASP A 200 -5.51 -18.48 18.85
N PHE A 201 -6.02 -17.25 18.70
CA PHE A 201 -7.43 -17.00 18.45
C PHE A 201 -7.70 -16.73 16.97
N GLY A 202 -8.62 -17.52 16.41
CA GLY A 202 -8.93 -17.48 14.98
C GLY A 202 -7.74 -17.99 14.14
N ASN A 203 -7.88 -18.02 12.83
CA ASN A 203 -6.78 -18.39 11.95
C ASN A 203 -5.98 -17.13 11.56
N ASP A 204 -6.34 -16.54 10.44
CA ASP A 204 -5.82 -15.24 10.05
C ASP A 204 -6.90 -14.14 10.25
N TYR A 205 -6.46 -12.91 10.10
CA TYR A 205 -7.32 -11.74 10.28
C TYR A 205 -8.49 -11.69 9.31
N THR A 206 -8.30 -12.13 8.07
CA THR A 206 -9.35 -12.12 7.04
C THR A 206 -10.47 -13.07 7.42
N GLN A 207 -10.12 -14.30 7.77
CA GLN A 207 -11.11 -15.32 8.17
C GLN A 207 -11.79 -14.95 9.47
N SER A 208 -11.03 -14.53 10.48
CA SER A 208 -11.60 -14.18 11.78
C SER A 208 -12.54 -12.98 11.71
N PHE A 209 -12.23 -11.99 10.90
CA PHE A 209 -13.12 -10.85 10.66
C PHE A 209 -14.34 -11.25 9.83
N GLY A 210 -14.13 -11.93 8.72
CA GLY A 210 -15.21 -12.37 7.84
C GLY A 210 -16.23 -13.29 8.51
N ASN A 211 -15.76 -14.13 9.44
CA ASN A 211 -16.60 -15.05 10.22
C ASN A 211 -17.22 -14.41 11.50
N GLY A 212 -16.99 -13.12 11.73
CA GLY A 212 -17.50 -12.44 12.93
C GLY A 212 -16.80 -12.83 14.23
N GLN A 213 -15.62 -13.41 14.17
CA GLN A 213 -14.83 -13.78 15.35
C GLN A 213 -13.98 -12.62 15.88
N SER A 214 -13.61 -11.68 15.01
CA SER A 214 -12.88 -10.46 15.35
C SER A 214 -13.70 -9.24 15.00
N ALA A 215 -13.81 -8.31 15.94
CA ALA A 215 -14.60 -7.09 15.76
C ALA A 215 -13.88 -6.05 14.91
N MET A 216 -12.56 -5.99 14.96
CA MET A 216 -11.73 -5.08 14.19
C MET A 216 -10.49 -5.78 13.65
N ILE A 217 -10.04 -5.31 12.49
CA ILE A 217 -8.76 -5.68 11.86
C ILE A 217 -8.11 -4.45 11.23
N TYR A 218 -6.78 -4.49 11.10
CA TYR A 218 -6.05 -3.58 10.21
C TYR A 218 -5.92 -4.24 8.83
N ALA A 219 -6.34 -3.56 7.78
CA ALA A 219 -6.20 -4.08 6.43
C ALA A 219 -6.12 -2.97 5.39
N TRP A 220 -5.65 -3.32 4.21
CA TRP A 220 -5.57 -2.45 3.05
C TRP A 220 -6.80 -2.63 2.14
N GLY A 221 -6.97 -1.77 1.14
CA GLY A 221 -8.19 -1.71 0.34
C GLY A 221 -8.60 -3.00 -0.38
N HIS A 222 -7.64 -3.90 -0.68
CA HIS A 222 -7.94 -5.22 -1.24
C HIS A 222 -8.94 -6.02 -0.37
N MET A 223 -9.02 -5.71 0.92
CA MET A 223 -9.93 -6.36 1.85
C MET A 223 -11.39 -6.17 1.44
N GLU A 224 -11.78 -5.02 0.89
CA GLU A 224 -13.17 -4.80 0.41
C GLU A 224 -13.56 -5.82 -0.66
N GLY A 225 -12.65 -6.09 -1.61
CA GLY A 225 -12.87 -7.12 -2.63
C GLY A 225 -13.01 -8.51 -2.03
N THR A 226 -12.15 -8.85 -1.08
CA THR A 226 -12.18 -10.14 -0.37
C THR A 226 -13.47 -10.32 0.43
N LEU A 227 -13.92 -9.29 1.14
CA LEU A 227 -15.16 -9.35 1.91
C LEU A 227 -16.37 -9.50 0.98
N LYS A 228 -16.42 -8.74 -0.10
CA LYS A 228 -17.50 -8.84 -1.08
C LYS A 228 -17.59 -10.24 -1.72
N GLU A 229 -16.47 -10.86 -2.00
CA GLU A 229 -16.42 -12.18 -2.64
C GLU A 229 -16.71 -13.32 -1.67
N LYS A 230 -16.05 -13.30 -0.49
CA LYS A 230 -16.06 -14.45 0.44
C LYS A 230 -16.99 -14.29 1.62
N TYR A 231 -17.32 -13.08 2.00
CA TYR A 231 -18.13 -12.76 3.19
C TYR A 231 -19.17 -11.67 2.89
N PRO A 232 -20.05 -11.88 1.89
CA PRO A 232 -20.95 -10.81 1.39
C PRO A 232 -21.97 -10.32 2.42
N ASP A 233 -22.22 -11.09 3.45
CA ASP A 233 -23.23 -10.76 4.48
C ASP A 233 -22.68 -9.93 5.65
N ILE A 234 -21.36 -9.69 5.69
CA ILE A 234 -20.78 -8.89 6.77
C ILE A 234 -21.12 -7.41 6.60
N ASP A 235 -21.70 -6.81 7.64
CA ASP A 235 -21.90 -5.37 7.71
C ASP A 235 -20.70 -4.73 8.39
N TYR A 236 -19.87 -4.02 7.62
CA TYR A 236 -18.64 -3.44 8.11
C TYR A 236 -18.54 -1.94 7.80
N GLY A 237 -17.77 -1.27 8.60
CA GLY A 237 -17.30 0.10 8.35
C GLY A 237 -15.77 0.14 8.34
N VAL A 238 -15.26 1.30 8.00
CA VAL A 238 -13.82 1.58 7.97
C VAL A 238 -13.56 2.93 8.61
N PHE A 239 -12.53 3.00 9.43
CA PHE A 239 -12.00 4.26 9.92
C PHE A 239 -10.48 4.30 9.79
N ALA A 240 -9.92 5.48 9.79
CA ALA A 240 -8.49 5.66 9.62
C ALA A 240 -7.71 5.08 10.82
N THR A 241 -6.55 4.50 10.54
CA THR A 241 -5.65 3.98 11.59
C THR A 241 -5.40 5.04 12.67
N PRO A 242 -5.59 4.72 13.96
CA PRO A 242 -5.34 5.66 15.04
C PRO A 242 -3.89 6.14 15.08
N THR A 243 -3.67 7.27 15.74
CA THR A 243 -2.34 7.84 16.00
C THR A 243 -2.02 7.81 17.49
N PHE A 244 -0.74 8.01 17.87
CA PHE A 244 -0.33 7.98 19.28
C PHE A 244 -0.78 9.21 20.08
N SER A 245 -1.10 10.31 19.40
CA SER A 245 -1.67 11.53 20.00
C SER A 245 -2.60 12.21 19.00
N GLU A 246 -3.29 13.26 19.44
CA GLU A 246 -4.12 14.10 18.57
C GLU A 246 -3.29 15.04 17.67
N ASP A 247 -1.99 15.16 17.92
CA ASP A 247 -1.11 15.94 17.06
C ASP A 247 -0.92 15.28 15.71
N THR A 248 -0.72 16.09 14.68
CA THR A 248 -0.42 15.57 13.34
C THR A 248 0.91 14.82 13.36
N PRO A 249 0.94 13.53 13.00
CA PRO A 249 2.16 12.75 13.00
C PRO A 249 3.09 13.14 11.84
N PHE A 250 4.32 12.65 11.85
CA PHE A 250 5.22 12.76 10.70
C PHE A 250 4.57 12.24 9.42
N ALA A 251 4.05 11.01 9.45
CA ALA A 251 3.15 10.47 8.45
C ALA A 251 2.12 9.56 9.14
N TYR A 252 0.92 9.45 8.57
CA TYR A 252 -0.12 8.59 9.15
C TYR A 252 0.15 7.11 8.94
N ASP A 253 0.68 6.77 7.77
CA ASP A 253 1.03 5.40 7.39
C ASP A 253 1.89 5.42 6.12
N ARG A 254 2.39 4.27 5.71
CA ARG A 254 2.92 4.09 4.37
C ARG A 254 1.78 3.90 3.37
N TYR A 255 2.06 4.21 2.11
CA TYR A 255 1.20 3.80 1.01
C TYR A 255 1.98 2.96 0.01
N ASN A 256 1.27 2.25 -0.83
CA ASN A 256 1.77 1.67 -2.06
C ASN A 256 0.86 2.10 -3.21
N GLY A 257 1.40 2.16 -4.42
CA GLY A 257 0.67 2.59 -5.59
C GLY A 257 0.57 1.51 -6.66
N GLU A 258 -0.45 1.66 -7.51
CA GLU A 258 -0.59 0.87 -8.73
C GLU A 258 -0.07 1.66 -9.91
N SER A 259 0.98 1.13 -10.51
CA SER A 259 1.78 1.84 -11.49
C SER A 259 1.05 2.02 -12.83
N THR A 260 1.24 3.17 -13.43
CA THR A 260 0.83 3.41 -14.83
C THR A 260 1.75 2.65 -15.79
N PRO A 261 1.29 2.36 -17.03
CA PRO A 261 2.11 1.61 -17.98
C PRO A 261 3.40 2.34 -18.39
N GLY A 262 4.41 1.59 -18.76
CA GLY A 262 5.66 2.11 -19.32
C GLY A 262 5.68 2.09 -20.85
N VAL A 263 6.55 2.92 -21.41
CA VAL A 263 6.86 2.96 -22.85
C VAL A 263 8.20 2.26 -23.09
N ASN A 264 8.22 1.33 -24.04
CA ASN A 264 9.44 0.59 -24.39
C ASN A 264 10.41 1.46 -25.21
N LYS A 265 11.55 1.79 -24.62
CA LYS A 265 12.58 2.61 -25.29
C LYS A 265 13.27 1.94 -26.45
N ASN A 266 13.15 0.62 -26.61
CA ASN A 266 13.77 -0.15 -27.71
C ASN A 266 12.90 -0.25 -28.95
N GLN A 267 11.70 0.32 -28.94
CA GLN A 267 10.84 0.39 -30.11
C GLN A 267 11.30 1.48 -31.09
N SER A 268 10.78 1.44 -32.33
CA SER A 268 11.00 2.52 -33.28
C SER A 268 10.50 3.86 -32.75
N LYS A 269 11.00 4.96 -33.29
CA LYS A 269 10.58 6.31 -32.87
C LYS A 269 9.09 6.53 -33.09
N GLU A 270 8.54 5.98 -34.17
CA GLU A 270 7.12 6.05 -34.49
C GLU A 270 6.28 5.29 -33.48
N GLN A 271 6.70 4.08 -33.10
CA GLN A 271 6.05 3.27 -32.08
C GLN A 271 6.09 3.96 -30.71
N GLN A 272 7.24 4.51 -30.35
CA GLN A 272 7.37 5.26 -29.09
C GLN A 272 6.48 6.50 -29.07
N ALA A 273 6.38 7.24 -30.20
CA ALA A 273 5.53 8.43 -30.26
C ALA A 273 4.05 8.09 -30.05
N VAL A 274 3.55 7.02 -30.66
CA VAL A 274 2.17 6.55 -30.46
C VAL A 274 1.96 6.05 -29.02
N ALA A 275 2.93 5.33 -28.47
CA ALA A 275 2.88 4.87 -27.09
C ALA A 275 2.83 6.04 -26.11
N GLN A 276 3.64 7.07 -26.29
CA GLN A 276 3.61 8.30 -25.48
C GLN A 276 2.25 9.02 -25.59
N ASP A 277 1.68 9.10 -26.78
CA ASP A 277 0.37 9.69 -26.98
C ASP A 277 -0.73 8.91 -26.24
N PHE A 278 -0.66 7.58 -26.28
CA PHE A 278 -1.58 6.73 -25.52
C PHE A 278 -1.44 6.92 -23.99
N ILE A 279 -0.22 7.03 -23.48
CA ILE A 279 0.00 7.34 -22.06
C ILE A 279 -0.61 8.69 -21.68
N LYS A 280 -0.38 9.73 -22.49
CA LYS A 280 -1.01 11.05 -22.30
C LYS A 280 -2.53 10.96 -22.25
N TYR A 281 -3.10 10.18 -23.16
CA TYR A 281 -4.55 9.94 -23.20
C TYR A 281 -5.06 9.28 -21.92
N LEU A 282 -4.38 8.24 -21.44
CA LEU A 282 -4.73 7.57 -20.19
C LEU A 282 -4.71 8.55 -19.00
N LEU A 283 -3.61 9.28 -18.83
CA LEU A 283 -3.41 10.16 -17.68
C LEU A 283 -4.34 11.40 -17.70
N ALA A 284 -4.72 11.86 -18.88
CA ALA A 284 -5.69 12.96 -19.02
C ALA A 284 -7.14 12.51 -18.76
N ASN A 285 -7.44 11.21 -18.82
CA ASN A 285 -8.80 10.69 -18.81
C ASN A 285 -9.24 10.26 -17.41
N ASP A 286 -10.26 10.90 -16.88
CA ASP A 286 -10.82 10.57 -15.56
C ASP A 286 -11.42 9.15 -15.53
N ASP A 287 -11.96 8.65 -16.64
CA ASP A 287 -12.54 7.31 -16.69
C ASP A 287 -11.49 6.22 -16.44
N TYR A 288 -10.25 6.43 -16.92
CA TYR A 288 -9.13 5.52 -16.61
C TYR A 288 -8.89 5.41 -15.09
N ILE A 289 -8.86 6.56 -14.42
CA ILE A 289 -8.61 6.60 -12.98
C ILE A 289 -9.82 6.06 -12.20
N ARG A 290 -11.05 6.40 -12.60
CA ARG A 290 -12.28 5.87 -11.98
C ARG A 290 -12.35 4.35 -12.08
N GLU A 291 -11.94 3.82 -13.22
CA GLU A 291 -11.88 2.37 -13.42
C GLU A 291 -10.83 1.72 -12.50
N ALA A 292 -9.64 2.33 -12.40
CA ALA A 292 -8.61 1.87 -11.49
C ALA A 292 -9.07 1.90 -10.02
N VAL A 293 -9.73 2.99 -9.60
CA VAL A 293 -10.35 3.11 -8.26
C VAL A 293 -11.34 1.98 -8.00
N SER A 294 -12.19 1.68 -8.97
CA SER A 294 -13.24 0.66 -8.82
C SER A 294 -12.68 -0.75 -8.81
N GLU A 295 -11.78 -1.07 -9.72
CA GLU A 295 -11.23 -2.42 -9.90
C GLU A 295 -10.24 -2.78 -8.78
N LEU A 296 -9.43 -1.81 -8.33
CA LEU A 296 -8.35 -2.03 -7.39
C LEU A 296 -8.71 -1.63 -5.95
N ASN A 297 -9.91 -1.09 -5.72
CA ASN A 297 -10.36 -0.57 -4.41
C ASN A 297 -9.32 0.36 -3.77
N SER A 298 -8.78 1.28 -4.57
CA SER A 298 -7.66 2.15 -4.18
C SER A 298 -8.02 3.61 -4.41
N PHE A 299 -7.38 4.51 -3.66
CA PHE A 299 -7.65 5.94 -3.68
C PHE A 299 -7.01 6.61 -4.91
N PRO A 300 -7.68 7.55 -5.60
CA PRO A 300 -7.13 8.17 -6.80
C PRO A 300 -5.91 9.04 -6.50
N ALA A 301 -4.83 8.85 -7.25
CA ALA A 301 -3.69 9.74 -7.23
C ALA A 301 -3.94 11.03 -8.02
N LYS A 302 -4.92 11.02 -8.95
CA LYS A 302 -5.30 12.21 -9.71
C LYS A 302 -5.98 13.24 -8.83
N THR A 303 -5.38 14.41 -8.70
CA THR A 303 -5.79 15.48 -7.77
C THR A 303 -7.24 15.91 -7.95
N SER A 304 -7.69 16.03 -9.21
CA SER A 304 -9.06 16.43 -9.55
C SER A 304 -10.13 15.45 -9.04
N LEU A 305 -9.77 14.20 -8.76
CA LEU A 305 -10.70 13.15 -8.31
C LEU A 305 -10.64 12.88 -6.80
N GLN A 306 -9.70 13.47 -6.08
CA GLN A 306 -9.51 13.21 -4.64
C GLN A 306 -10.65 13.74 -3.77
N ASN A 307 -11.47 14.66 -4.27
CA ASN A 307 -12.65 15.18 -3.61
C ASN A 307 -13.97 14.77 -4.30
N ASP A 308 -13.91 13.79 -5.18
CA ASP A 308 -15.08 13.31 -5.90
C ASP A 308 -16.06 12.62 -4.95
N LYS A 309 -17.33 13.07 -4.96
CA LYS A 309 -18.36 12.60 -4.01
C LYS A 309 -18.71 11.13 -4.17
N ASP A 310 -18.69 10.63 -5.39
CA ASP A 310 -19.02 9.22 -5.67
C ASP A 310 -17.90 8.31 -5.15
N ILE A 311 -16.65 8.72 -5.37
CA ILE A 311 -15.49 8.01 -4.82
C ILE A 311 -15.52 8.03 -3.28
N LEU A 312 -15.72 9.21 -2.68
CA LEU A 312 -15.75 9.37 -1.22
C LEU A 312 -16.98 8.78 -0.53
N SER A 313 -17.98 8.32 -1.29
CA SER A 313 -19.08 7.54 -0.74
C SER A 313 -18.65 6.16 -0.22
N LYS A 314 -17.49 5.66 -0.65
CA LYS A 314 -16.91 4.41 -0.16
C LYS A 314 -16.15 4.65 1.15
N PRO A 315 -16.39 3.85 2.20
CA PRO A 315 -15.78 4.06 3.53
C PRO A 315 -14.25 4.11 3.52
N VAL A 316 -13.59 3.26 2.75
CA VAL A 316 -12.12 3.26 2.63
C VAL A 316 -11.62 4.57 2.04
N MET A 317 -12.27 5.06 0.99
CA MET A 317 -11.88 6.32 0.33
C MET A 317 -12.06 7.52 1.24
N ALA A 318 -13.18 7.55 1.97
CA ALA A 318 -13.46 8.59 2.97
C ALA A 318 -12.43 8.59 4.12
N ALA A 319 -11.94 7.41 4.51
CA ALA A 319 -10.91 7.29 5.55
C ALA A 319 -9.53 7.80 5.08
N ILE A 320 -9.19 7.61 3.80
CA ILE A 320 -7.89 8.00 3.23
C ILE A 320 -7.83 9.50 2.92
N GLN A 321 -8.91 10.06 2.39
CA GLN A 321 -8.92 11.43 1.83
C GLN A 321 -8.33 12.49 2.76
N PRO A 322 -8.66 12.58 4.07
CA PRO A 322 -8.12 13.63 4.94
C PRO A 322 -6.62 13.50 5.23
N ARG A 323 -6.02 12.35 4.88
CA ARG A 323 -4.64 11.96 5.24
C ARG A 323 -3.71 11.82 4.05
N VAL A 324 -4.24 11.91 2.83
CA VAL A 324 -3.51 11.57 1.60
C VAL A 324 -2.18 12.31 1.47
N ASP A 325 -2.12 13.57 1.90
CA ASP A 325 -0.91 14.41 1.82
C ASP A 325 0.18 14.00 2.83
N ARG A 326 -0.17 13.19 3.84
CA ARG A 326 0.75 12.68 4.87
C ARG A 326 0.84 11.16 4.88
N LEU A 327 0.74 10.56 3.71
CA LEU A 327 1.12 9.17 3.46
C LEU A 327 2.49 9.15 2.79
N ILE A 328 3.37 8.26 3.22
CA ILE A 328 4.74 8.16 2.73
C ILE A 328 4.98 6.87 1.97
N TRP A 329 5.71 6.96 0.88
CA TRP A 329 6.12 5.79 0.11
C TRP A 329 7.64 5.59 0.22
N PRO A 330 8.08 4.41 0.72
CA PRO A 330 9.51 4.14 0.85
C PRO A 330 10.22 3.88 -0.48
N GLY A 331 9.49 3.79 -1.59
CA GLY A 331 10.01 3.41 -2.89
C GLY A 331 9.87 1.91 -3.16
N PRO A 332 10.29 1.46 -4.34
CA PRO A 332 10.20 0.06 -4.77
C PRO A 332 11.32 -0.78 -4.12
N ALA A 333 11.22 -0.98 -2.80
CA ALA A 333 12.21 -1.72 -2.03
C ALA A 333 12.41 -3.14 -2.57
N PRO A 334 13.62 -3.71 -2.46
CA PRO A 334 13.85 -5.11 -2.82
C PRO A 334 12.91 -6.04 -2.06
N SER A 335 12.32 -7.00 -2.76
CA SER A 335 11.38 -7.97 -2.16
C SER A 335 12.00 -8.76 -1.00
N THR A 336 13.29 -8.97 -1.03
CA THR A 336 14.06 -9.63 0.05
C THR A 336 14.09 -8.80 1.33
N VAL A 337 14.15 -7.47 1.24
CA VAL A 337 14.06 -6.55 2.39
C VAL A 337 12.64 -6.60 2.99
N GLU A 338 11.62 -6.54 2.15
CA GLU A 338 10.22 -6.67 2.59
C GLU A 338 9.98 -8.03 3.28
N SER A 339 10.49 -9.12 2.71
CA SER A 339 10.38 -10.46 3.28
C SER A 339 11.08 -10.56 4.64
N SER A 340 12.24 -9.94 4.82
CA SER A 340 12.95 -9.93 6.10
C SER A 340 12.16 -9.19 7.18
N GLY A 341 11.50 -8.08 6.83
CA GLY A 341 10.59 -7.36 7.74
C GLY A 341 9.40 -8.21 8.17
N THR A 342 8.78 -8.90 7.23
CA THR A 342 7.69 -9.85 7.52
C THR A 342 8.17 -11.00 8.40
N THR A 343 9.33 -11.56 8.12
CA THR A 343 9.92 -12.65 8.92
C THR A 343 10.19 -12.21 10.36
N ALA A 344 10.69 -10.99 10.57
CA ALA A 344 10.88 -10.45 11.92
C ALA A 344 9.57 -10.41 12.70
N PHE A 345 8.48 -9.92 12.07
CA PHE A 345 7.16 -9.90 12.67
C PHE A 345 6.66 -11.31 13.02
N GLN A 346 6.73 -12.25 12.09
CA GLN A 346 6.33 -13.63 12.30
C GLN A 346 7.13 -14.30 13.42
N ASN A 347 8.44 -14.09 13.48
CA ASN A 347 9.30 -14.64 14.51
C ASN A 347 8.92 -14.16 15.91
N VAL A 348 8.55 -12.90 16.06
CA VAL A 348 8.09 -12.36 17.35
C VAL A 348 6.72 -12.92 17.74
N PHE A 349 5.75 -12.87 16.83
CA PHE A 349 4.35 -13.17 17.16
C PHE A 349 3.97 -14.65 17.04
N GLN A 350 4.59 -15.39 16.15
CA GLN A 350 4.26 -16.81 15.92
C GLN A 350 5.28 -17.75 16.53
N ASN A 351 6.56 -17.39 16.54
CA ASN A 351 7.65 -18.26 16.97
C ASN A 351 8.22 -17.94 18.36
N GLY A 352 7.68 -16.91 19.02
CA GLY A 352 8.10 -16.54 20.38
C GLY A 352 9.53 -16.01 20.47
N MET A 353 10.12 -15.55 19.35
CA MET A 353 11.45 -14.95 19.36
C MET A 353 11.42 -13.59 20.07
N SER A 354 12.47 -13.23 20.77
CA SER A 354 12.58 -11.89 21.35
C SER A 354 12.65 -10.82 20.25
N ILE A 355 12.08 -9.65 20.51
CA ILE A 355 12.09 -8.52 19.57
C ILE A 355 13.52 -8.15 19.17
N ASP A 356 14.44 -8.07 20.14
CA ASP A 356 15.84 -7.75 19.88
C ASP A 356 16.51 -8.74 18.91
N LYS A 357 16.30 -10.03 19.13
CA LYS A 357 16.86 -11.07 18.26
C LYS A 357 16.25 -11.02 16.87
N ALA A 358 14.92 -10.92 16.78
CA ALA A 358 14.20 -10.89 15.50
C ALA A 358 14.63 -9.71 14.63
N LEU A 359 14.72 -8.51 15.21
CA LEU A 359 15.15 -7.32 14.48
C LEU A 359 16.62 -7.34 14.10
N LYS A 360 17.49 -7.90 14.97
CA LYS A 360 18.90 -8.06 14.65
C LYS A 360 19.12 -9.02 13.47
N GLU A 361 18.43 -10.16 13.45
CA GLU A 361 18.51 -11.12 12.34
C GLU A 361 17.97 -10.51 11.04
N ALA A 362 16.81 -9.82 11.10
CA ALA A 362 16.25 -9.15 9.94
C ALA A 362 17.17 -8.05 9.39
N GLN A 363 17.73 -7.20 10.27
CA GLN A 363 18.65 -6.12 9.85
C GLN A 363 19.89 -6.69 9.17
N ASN A 364 20.48 -7.76 9.72
CA ASN A 364 21.65 -8.41 9.11
C ASN A 364 21.35 -8.94 7.71
N GLN A 365 20.18 -9.54 7.51
CA GLN A 365 19.76 -10.01 6.19
C GLN A 365 19.51 -8.84 5.23
N MET A 366 18.81 -7.80 5.69
CA MET A 366 18.55 -6.59 4.91
C MET A 366 19.85 -5.90 4.49
N ASP A 367 20.85 -5.82 5.39
CA ASP A 367 22.16 -5.23 5.08
C ASP A 367 22.87 -6.00 3.96
N THR A 368 22.75 -7.33 3.94
CA THR A 368 23.27 -8.17 2.87
C THR A 368 22.54 -7.91 1.55
N ASP A 369 21.22 -7.88 1.58
CA ASP A 369 20.37 -7.71 0.40
C ASP A 369 20.54 -6.32 -0.22
N MET A 370 20.64 -5.28 0.60
CA MET A 370 20.87 -3.90 0.15
C MET A 370 22.22 -3.70 -0.55
N LYS A 371 23.27 -4.42 -0.14
CA LYS A 371 24.60 -4.35 -0.77
C LYS A 371 24.60 -4.81 -2.24
N SER A 372 23.71 -5.74 -2.57
CA SER A 372 23.58 -6.26 -3.94
C SER A 372 22.52 -5.56 -4.78
N SER A 373 21.91 -4.51 -4.25
CA SER A 373 20.82 -3.76 -4.89
C SER A 373 21.26 -2.34 -5.24
N ASP A 374 20.77 -1.84 -6.36
CA ASP A 374 20.91 -0.42 -6.76
C ASP A 374 19.77 0.46 -6.19
N PHE A 375 18.93 -0.10 -5.32
CA PHE A 375 17.81 0.61 -4.71
C PHE A 375 18.28 1.76 -3.81
N THR A 376 17.62 2.90 -3.96
CA THR A 376 17.69 4.02 -3.02
C THR A 376 16.26 4.35 -2.59
N SER A 377 16.01 4.46 -1.29
CA SER A 377 14.69 4.79 -0.76
C SER A 377 14.17 6.13 -1.30
N MET A 378 12.87 6.21 -1.53
CA MET A 378 12.17 7.42 -1.95
C MET A 378 11.65 8.25 -0.77
N GLU A 379 11.96 7.87 0.47
CA GLU A 379 11.50 8.59 1.66
C GLU A 379 11.93 10.06 1.66
N SER A 380 13.13 10.36 1.16
CA SER A 380 13.62 11.75 1.04
C SER A 380 12.80 12.66 0.12
N LYS A 381 11.93 12.09 -0.71
CA LYS A 381 11.01 12.83 -1.58
C LYS A 381 9.66 13.12 -0.94
N TYR A 382 9.44 12.64 0.28
CA TYR A 382 8.26 12.96 1.07
C TYR A 382 8.23 14.45 1.40
N ALA A 383 7.06 15.08 1.22
CA ALA A 383 6.92 16.54 1.37
C ALA A 383 7.31 17.07 2.77
N TYR A 384 7.19 16.23 3.78
CA TYR A 384 7.51 16.56 5.18
C TYR A 384 8.74 15.83 5.71
N PHE A 385 9.62 15.39 4.80
CA PHE A 385 10.80 14.61 5.16
C PHE A 385 11.65 15.27 6.25
N ASP A 386 11.82 16.58 6.21
CA ASP A 386 12.61 17.33 7.19
C ASP A 386 12.05 17.28 8.63
N GLU A 387 10.83 16.75 8.81
CA GLU A 387 10.23 16.52 10.13
C GLU A 387 10.61 15.15 10.73
N HIS A 388 11.39 14.31 10.03
CA HIS A 388 11.83 13.01 10.57
C HIS A 388 12.77 13.16 11.77
N LYS A 389 12.91 12.10 12.59
CA LYS A 389 13.78 12.03 13.76
C LYS A 389 15.16 11.49 13.45
#